data_f5fedaa8d1862a42b95ca1e6276d6b86
#
_entry.id   f5fedaa8d1862a42b95ca1e6276d6b86
#
_cell.length_a   1.000
_cell.length_b   1.000
_cell.length_c   1.000
_cell.angle_alpha   90.00
_cell.angle_beta   90.00
_cell.angle_gamma   90.00
#
_symmetry.space_group_name_H-M   'P 1'
#
loop_
_entity.id
_entity.type
_entity.pdbx_description
1 polymer ?
#
loop_
_entity_poly.entity_id
_entity_poly.type
_entity_poly.pdbx_seq_one_letter_code
_entity_poly.pdbx_strand_id
1 'polypeptide(L)'
;MTNYFDTLETRSADERATQQSAALMEQLACATSADGNYLDASGVAGIDDLVKLPVLRKSELVKWQAEKPPFGGINTSNVAHIFQSPGPIYEPGGITHDWWRIGRFLHALGIGKGDIVQNC
;
A
#
# COMPACT_ATOMS: atom_id res chain seq x y z
N MET A 1 27.79 -11.85 4.53
CA MET A 1 26.49 -11.13 4.66
C MET A 1 25.96 -10.94 3.27
N THR A 2 24.71 -11.29 3.02
CA THR A 2 24.08 -11.03 1.73
C THR A 2 23.89 -9.50 1.59
N ASN A 3 24.31 -8.92 0.47
CA ASN A 3 24.14 -7.49 0.19
C ASN A 3 22.69 -7.10 -0.07
N TYR A 4 21.74 -8.03 0.08
CA TYR A 4 20.34 -7.85 -0.23
C TYR A 4 19.49 -8.00 1.03
N PHE A 5 18.43 -7.20 1.15
CA PHE A 5 17.47 -7.27 2.24
C PHE A 5 16.68 -8.58 2.20
N ASP A 6 16.23 -8.98 1.01
CA ASP A 6 15.49 -10.22 0.78
C ASP A 6 15.76 -10.81 -0.62
N THR A 7 15.21 -12.00 -0.86
CA THR A 7 15.32 -12.70 -2.14
C THR A 7 14.59 -12.01 -3.29
N LEU A 8 13.68 -11.11 -3.00
CA LEU A 8 12.93 -10.38 -4.02
C LEU A 8 13.83 -9.40 -4.80
N GLU A 9 14.96 -8.99 -4.24
CA GLU A 9 15.91 -8.11 -4.91
C GLU A 9 16.72 -8.82 -5.99
N THR A 10 16.81 -10.15 -5.94
CA THR A 10 17.61 -10.96 -6.87
C THR A 10 16.80 -11.59 -7.99
N ARG A 11 15.48 -11.31 -8.06
CA ARG A 11 14.59 -11.82 -9.11
C ARG A 11 15.00 -11.29 -10.49
N SER A 12 14.81 -12.11 -11.51
CA SER A 12 14.88 -11.65 -12.91
C SER A 12 13.80 -10.59 -13.20
N ALA A 13 13.97 -9.85 -14.29
CA ALA A 13 12.99 -8.86 -14.72
C ALA A 13 11.61 -9.51 -15.00
N ASP A 14 11.62 -10.68 -15.63
CA ASP A 14 10.38 -11.40 -16.00
C ASP A 14 9.65 -11.95 -14.76
N GLU A 15 10.37 -12.53 -13.82
CA GLU A 15 9.78 -12.97 -12.54
C GLU A 15 9.18 -11.81 -11.78
N ARG A 16 9.87 -10.68 -11.74
CA ARG A 16 9.38 -9.47 -11.08
C ARG A 16 8.09 -8.96 -11.75
N ALA A 17 8.07 -8.85 -13.08
CA ALA A 17 6.90 -8.40 -13.82
C ALA A 17 5.70 -9.31 -13.59
N THR A 18 5.89 -10.63 -13.65
CA THR A 18 4.84 -11.62 -13.40
C THR A 18 4.27 -11.50 -11.98
N GLN A 19 5.14 -11.44 -10.98
CA GLN A 19 4.71 -11.34 -9.59
C GLN A 19 4.06 -9.99 -9.27
N GLN A 20 4.52 -8.90 -9.86
CA GLN A 20 3.91 -7.58 -9.68
C GLN A 20 2.51 -7.53 -10.32
N SER A 21 2.33 -8.11 -11.51
CA SER A 21 1.00 -8.21 -12.13
C SER A 21 0.04 -9.02 -11.28
N ALA A 22 0.46 -10.18 -10.77
CA ALA A 22 -0.37 -11.00 -9.89
C ALA A 22 -0.77 -10.25 -8.61
N ALA A 23 0.18 -9.61 -7.93
CA ALA A 23 -0.07 -8.83 -6.73
C ALA A 23 -0.97 -7.61 -6.99
N LEU A 24 -0.85 -6.98 -8.16
CA LEU A 24 -1.74 -5.89 -8.57
C LEU A 24 -3.18 -6.37 -8.70
N MET A 25 -3.41 -7.48 -9.38
CA MET A 25 -4.77 -8.02 -9.56
C MET A 25 -5.41 -8.41 -8.22
N GLU A 26 -4.64 -8.99 -7.30
CA GLU A 26 -5.09 -9.28 -5.95
C GLU A 26 -5.45 -8.00 -5.18
N GLN A 27 -4.61 -6.98 -5.25
CA GLN A 27 -4.87 -5.69 -4.61
C GLN A 27 -6.11 -5.00 -5.18
N LEU A 28 -6.30 -5.03 -6.49
CA LEU A 28 -7.50 -4.47 -7.13
C LEU A 28 -8.76 -5.21 -6.73
N ALA A 29 -8.72 -6.54 -6.66
CA ALA A 29 -9.84 -7.33 -6.18
C ALA A 29 -10.24 -6.95 -4.75
N CYS A 30 -9.26 -6.75 -3.86
CA CYS A 30 -9.52 -6.24 -2.51
C CYS A 30 -10.11 -4.83 -2.53
N ALA A 31 -9.58 -3.92 -3.33
CA ALA A 31 -10.06 -2.54 -3.41
C ALA A 31 -11.48 -2.44 -3.97
N THR A 32 -11.83 -3.28 -4.94
CA THR A 32 -13.16 -3.29 -5.57
C THR A 32 -14.21 -4.08 -4.80
N SER A 33 -13.85 -4.86 -3.80
CA SER A 33 -14.77 -5.66 -2.99
C SER A 33 -15.43 -4.89 -1.84
N ALA A 34 -14.96 -3.67 -1.54
CA ALA A 34 -15.48 -2.88 -0.45
C ALA A 34 -16.84 -2.25 -0.78
N ASP A 35 -17.76 -2.23 0.20
CA ASP A 35 -19.01 -1.49 0.09
C ASP A 35 -18.73 0.01 -0.11
N GLY A 36 -19.39 0.59 -1.12
CA GLY A 36 -19.19 1.98 -1.47
C GLY A 36 -17.94 2.25 -2.29
N ASN A 37 -17.54 1.26 -3.05
CA ASN A 37 -16.44 1.29 -3.99
C ASN A 37 -16.43 2.57 -4.85
N TYR A 38 -15.34 3.30 -4.78
CA TYR A 38 -15.07 4.50 -5.60
C TYR A 38 -14.18 4.18 -6.81
N LEU A 39 -13.72 2.92 -6.91
CA LEU A 39 -12.78 2.47 -7.91
C LEU A 39 -13.43 1.45 -8.83
N ASP A 40 -13.64 1.82 -10.09
CA ASP A 40 -13.94 0.88 -11.14
C ASP A 40 -12.64 0.42 -11.80
N ALA A 41 -12.26 -0.82 -11.51
CA ALA A 41 -11.05 -1.44 -12.06
C ALA A 41 -11.36 -2.46 -13.16
N SER A 42 -12.57 -2.50 -13.69
CA SER A 42 -13.00 -3.48 -14.71
C SER A 42 -12.18 -3.45 -16.00
N GLY A 43 -11.57 -2.30 -16.31
CA GLY A 43 -10.69 -2.13 -17.49
C GLY A 43 -9.21 -2.38 -17.23
N VAL A 44 -8.82 -2.87 -16.04
CA VAL A 44 -7.42 -3.08 -15.67
C VAL A 44 -7.08 -4.57 -15.75
N ALA A 45 -6.19 -4.93 -16.66
CA ALA A 45 -5.69 -6.30 -16.84
C ALA A 45 -4.20 -6.44 -16.46
N GLY A 46 -3.49 -5.34 -16.25
CA GLY A 46 -2.07 -5.33 -15.89
C GLY A 46 -1.56 -3.95 -15.50
N ILE A 47 -0.26 -3.86 -15.26
CA ILE A 47 0.39 -2.63 -14.75
C ILE A 47 0.22 -1.45 -15.71
N ASP A 48 0.28 -1.69 -17.01
CA ASP A 48 0.16 -0.66 -18.04
C ASP A 48 -1.23 -0.01 -18.07
N ASP A 49 -2.23 -0.71 -17.56
CA ASP A 49 -3.61 -0.22 -17.49
C ASP A 49 -3.87 0.70 -16.29
N LEU A 50 -2.94 0.81 -15.35
CA LEU A 50 -3.11 1.67 -14.17
C LEU A 50 -3.36 3.14 -14.53
N VAL A 51 -2.88 3.58 -15.69
CA VAL A 51 -3.12 4.94 -16.20
C VAL A 51 -4.60 5.23 -16.48
N LYS A 52 -5.44 4.19 -16.58
CA LYS A 52 -6.88 4.31 -16.78
C LYS A 52 -7.63 4.62 -15.49
N LEU A 53 -7.01 4.36 -14.33
CA LEU A 53 -7.65 4.57 -13.04
C LEU A 53 -7.62 6.05 -12.65
N PRO A 54 -8.67 6.54 -11.97
CA PRO A 54 -8.68 7.90 -11.46
C PRO A 54 -7.65 8.08 -10.34
N VAL A 55 -7.06 9.27 -10.27
CA VAL A 55 -6.17 9.64 -9.17
C VAL A 55 -7.00 10.01 -7.96
N LEU A 56 -6.82 9.28 -6.86
CA LEU A 56 -7.36 9.66 -5.57
C LEU A 56 -6.54 10.81 -4.97
N ARG A 57 -7.18 11.94 -4.72
CA ARG A 57 -6.55 13.09 -4.08
C ARG A 57 -6.75 13.02 -2.57
N LYS A 58 -5.69 13.20 -1.81
CA LYS A 58 -5.75 13.18 -0.33
C LYS A 58 -6.77 14.22 0.21
N SER A 59 -6.92 15.36 -0.44
CA SER A 59 -7.91 16.38 -0.06
C SER A 59 -9.37 15.91 -0.17
N GLU A 60 -9.66 14.92 -1.00
CA GLU A 60 -11.01 14.36 -1.15
C GLU A 60 -11.37 13.40 -0.03
N LEU A 61 -10.36 12.79 0.61
CA LEU A 61 -10.56 11.83 1.69
C LEU A 61 -11.30 12.45 2.89
N VAL A 62 -11.08 13.72 3.20
CA VAL A 62 -11.77 14.40 4.31
C VAL A 62 -13.28 14.29 4.13
N LYS A 63 -13.77 14.63 2.92
CA LYS A 63 -15.20 14.55 2.60
C LYS A 63 -15.70 13.11 2.62
N TRP A 64 -14.98 12.19 2.00
CA TRP A 64 -15.40 10.78 1.93
C TRP A 64 -15.45 10.13 3.31
N GLN A 65 -14.49 10.43 4.18
CA GLN A 65 -14.48 9.91 5.54
C GLN A 65 -15.56 10.52 6.43
N ALA A 66 -15.97 11.75 6.17
CA ALA A 66 -17.13 12.34 6.84
C ALA A 66 -18.45 11.68 6.40
N GLU A 67 -18.59 11.33 5.11
CA GLU A 67 -19.75 10.66 4.55
C GLU A 67 -19.82 9.17 4.92
N LYS A 68 -18.68 8.49 4.97
CA LYS A 68 -18.53 7.04 5.26
C LYS A 68 -17.39 6.79 6.25
N PRO A 69 -17.58 7.05 7.55
CA PRO A 69 -16.53 6.83 8.56
C PRO A 69 -16.17 5.34 8.71
N PRO A 70 -14.96 5.02 9.15
CA PRO A 70 -13.84 5.94 9.38
C PRO A 70 -12.97 6.21 8.15
N PHE A 71 -13.03 5.38 7.11
CA PHE A 71 -12.04 5.36 6.03
C PHE A 71 -12.60 5.72 4.64
N GLY A 72 -13.80 6.31 4.56
CA GLY A 72 -14.35 6.78 3.31
C GLY A 72 -14.83 5.68 2.36
N GLY A 73 -15.19 4.50 2.88
CA GLY A 73 -15.58 3.33 2.08
C GLY A 73 -14.41 2.54 1.49
N ILE A 74 -13.17 2.88 1.85
CA ILE A 74 -12.00 2.09 1.48
C ILE A 74 -12.02 0.76 2.27
N ASN A 75 -11.68 -0.34 1.61
CA ASN A 75 -11.55 -1.63 2.26
C ASN A 75 -10.43 -1.61 3.31
N THR A 76 -10.77 -2.02 4.52
CA THR A 76 -9.90 -1.92 5.68
C THR A 76 -9.81 -3.23 6.46
N SER A 77 -9.80 -4.35 5.77
CA SER A 77 -9.56 -5.64 6.39
C SER A 77 -8.19 -5.67 7.09
N ASN A 78 -8.14 -6.34 8.26
CA ASN A 78 -6.91 -6.52 9.03
C ASN A 78 -6.24 -5.23 9.53
N VAL A 79 -7.02 -4.21 9.86
CA VAL A 79 -6.52 -2.98 10.48
C VAL A 79 -6.06 -3.28 11.91
N ALA A 80 -4.82 -2.94 12.23
CA ALA A 80 -4.24 -3.05 13.57
C ALA A 80 -3.85 -1.68 14.15
N HIS A 81 -3.64 -0.70 13.29
CA HIS A 81 -3.28 0.65 13.67
C HIS A 81 -4.13 1.65 12.90
N ILE A 82 -4.43 2.78 13.51
CA ILE A 82 -5.08 3.91 12.87
C ILE A 82 -4.19 5.12 13.07
N PHE A 83 -3.78 5.72 11.97
CA PHE A 83 -3.02 6.95 11.98
C PHE A 83 -3.93 8.11 11.62
N GLN A 84 -3.66 9.27 12.19
CA GLN A 84 -4.38 10.49 11.87
C GLN A 84 -3.38 11.54 11.37
N SER A 85 -3.62 12.04 10.18
CA SER A 85 -2.89 13.17 9.63
C SER A 85 -3.75 14.45 9.72
N PRO A 86 -3.11 15.65 9.62
CA PRO A 86 -3.88 16.89 9.61
C PRO A 86 -4.96 16.91 8.53
N GLY A 87 -6.16 17.35 8.94
CA GLY A 87 -7.29 17.41 8.00
C GLY A 87 -8.68 17.26 8.63
N PRO A 88 -9.05 16.40 9.61
CA PRO A 88 -8.40 15.14 9.95
C PRO A 88 -8.61 14.07 8.89
N ILE A 89 -7.57 13.29 8.60
CA ILE A 89 -7.63 12.15 7.67
C ILE A 89 -7.14 10.91 8.42
N TYR A 90 -7.93 9.84 8.39
CA TYR A 90 -7.62 8.58 9.05
C TYR A 90 -7.04 7.59 8.03
N GLU A 91 -5.93 6.97 8.38
CA GLU A 91 -5.20 6.05 7.54
C GLU A 91 -5.04 4.71 8.26
N PRO A 92 -5.56 3.59 7.70
CA PRO A 92 -5.44 2.29 8.33
C PRO A 92 -4.03 1.73 8.13
N GLY A 93 -3.51 1.06 9.15
CA GLY A 93 -2.26 0.32 9.10
C GLY A 93 -2.47 -1.14 9.49
N GLY A 94 -1.82 -2.06 8.77
CA GLY A 94 -1.87 -3.49 9.03
C GLY A 94 -0.74 -3.99 9.92
N ILE A 95 -0.71 -5.32 10.14
CA ILE A 95 0.26 -6.01 10.99
C ILE A 95 1.30 -6.79 10.19
N THR A 96 1.21 -6.81 8.87
CA THR A 96 2.14 -7.57 8.06
C THR A 96 3.56 -7.04 8.20
N HIS A 97 4.54 -7.94 8.16
CA HIS A 97 5.94 -7.55 8.20
C HIS A 97 6.25 -6.53 7.09
N ASP A 98 7.00 -5.49 7.46
CA ASP A 98 7.35 -4.38 6.56
C ASP A 98 6.13 -3.74 5.87
N TRP A 99 5.05 -3.51 6.64
CA TRP A 99 3.80 -2.89 6.14
C TRP A 99 4.06 -1.61 5.33
N TRP A 100 4.97 -0.76 5.81
CA TRP A 100 5.33 0.49 5.17
C TRP A 100 6.27 0.34 3.97
N ARG A 101 6.73 -0.88 3.68
CA ARG A 101 7.69 -1.17 2.60
C ARG A 101 8.99 -0.36 2.69
N ILE A 102 9.42 -0.01 3.90
CA ILE A 102 10.60 0.81 4.18
C ILE A 102 11.84 -0.03 4.49
N GLY A 103 11.70 -1.34 4.74
CA GLY A 103 12.78 -2.22 5.18
C GLY A 103 13.98 -2.22 4.24
N ARG A 104 13.77 -2.29 2.93
CA ARG A 104 14.85 -2.22 1.94
C ARG A 104 15.58 -0.90 1.94
N PHE A 105 14.86 0.20 2.12
CA PHE A 105 15.45 1.53 2.22
C PHE A 105 16.37 1.62 3.44
N LEU A 106 15.92 1.16 4.60
CA LEU A 106 16.72 1.14 5.83
C LEU A 106 17.94 0.24 5.69
N HIS A 107 17.77 -0.94 5.10
CA HIS A 107 18.87 -1.86 4.83
C HIS A 107 19.94 -1.24 3.90
N ALA A 108 19.52 -0.55 2.84
CA ALA A 108 20.41 0.14 1.92
C ALA A 108 21.19 1.28 2.60
N LEU A 109 20.63 1.89 3.61
CA LEU A 109 21.30 2.88 4.47
C LEU A 109 22.24 2.25 5.52
N GLY A 110 22.29 0.91 5.58
CA GLY A 110 23.10 0.19 6.58
C GLY A 110 22.45 0.07 7.94
N ILE A 111 21.17 0.45 8.08
CA ILE A 111 20.41 0.31 9.34
C ILE A 111 19.91 -1.12 9.47
N GLY A 112 20.18 -1.75 10.62
CA GLY A 112 19.84 -3.14 10.86
C GLY A 112 19.57 -3.47 12.33
N LYS A 113 19.49 -4.77 12.59
CA LYS A 113 19.23 -5.26 13.94
C LYS A 113 20.34 -4.83 14.90
N GLY A 114 19.97 -4.14 15.95
CA GLY A 114 20.87 -3.65 17.00
C GLY A 114 21.16 -2.14 16.92
N ASP A 115 20.76 -1.49 15.82
CA ASP A 115 20.88 -0.05 15.71
C ASP A 115 19.78 0.65 16.53
N ILE A 116 20.12 1.83 17.01
CA ILE A 116 19.19 2.70 17.73
C ILE A 116 18.78 3.82 16.79
N VAL A 117 17.47 3.89 16.51
CA VAL A 117 16.90 4.91 15.63
C VAL A 117 15.93 5.78 16.43
N GLN A 118 16.11 7.08 16.37
CA GLN A 118 15.16 8.06 16.91
C GLN A 118 14.29 8.57 15.78
N ASN A 119 12.97 8.45 15.96
CA ASN A 119 11.97 9.04 15.07
C ASN A 119 11.30 10.21 15.80
N CYS A 120 11.29 11.38 15.19
CA CYS A 120 10.74 12.62 15.76
C CYS A 120 9.51 13.09 14.97
#